data_540b43777b5266ee30a4353b0a7a0e4c
#
_entry.id   540b43777b5266ee30a4353b0a7a0e4c
#
_cell.length_a   1.000
_cell.length_b   1.000
_cell.length_c   1.000
_cell.angle_alpha   90.00
_cell.angle_beta   90.00
_cell.angle_gamma   90.00
#
_symmetry.space_group_name_H-M   'P 1'
#
loop_
_entity.id
_entity.type
_entity.pdbx_description
1 polymer ?
#
loop_
_entity_poly.entity_id
_entity_poly.type
_entity_poly.pdbx_seq_one_letter_code
_entity_poly.pdbx_strand_id
1 'polypeptide(L)'
;MFSILKLKSLSISHRLRGLLLLAMLTFMSATGAAESVRPFTLGSLAQVLDARAGKPFILVFWSLDCQYCPTELKMLSELKRSHPALDIVLIATDSVSDTPQLISRAESYGMNNVEQWVFAEDMPERLRFEIDRRWYGEVPRTYFYDQKHQRESKTGLINKKFFEDWLARNAVSSPGR
;
A
#
# COMPACT_ATOMS: atom_id res chain seq x y z
N MET A 1 40.38 9.82 68.24
CA MET A 1 40.54 10.85 67.20
C MET A 1 39.79 10.37 65.98
N PHE A 2 38.63 10.93 65.80
CA PHE A 2 37.62 10.54 64.83
C PHE A 2 37.82 11.29 63.52
N SER A 3 37.48 10.63 62.49
CA SER A 3 36.75 11.25 61.41
C SER A 3 37.49 11.58 60.10
N ILE A 4 36.86 11.24 59.11
CA ILE A 4 36.57 11.79 57.79
C ILE A 4 36.76 10.72 56.70
N LEU A 5 35.73 9.93 56.52
CA LEU A 5 35.52 9.18 55.28
C LEU A 5 34.01 9.10 55.01
N LYS A 6 33.43 10.20 54.59
CA LYS A 6 32.08 10.21 53.97
C LYS A 6 32.03 11.38 52.98
N LEU A 7 31.54 11.09 51.81
CA LEU A 7 31.13 11.96 50.73
C LEU A 7 31.94 11.85 49.42
N LYS A 8 31.90 10.70 48.82
CA LYS A 8 32.15 10.61 47.35
C LYS A 8 31.26 9.62 46.61
N SER A 9 30.19 9.11 47.25
CA SER A 9 29.37 8.04 46.67
C SER A 9 28.08 8.52 45.96
N LEU A 10 27.68 9.77 46.06
CA LEU A 10 26.37 10.20 45.54
C LEU A 10 26.37 10.77 44.12
N SER A 11 27.54 11.10 43.57
CA SER A 11 27.56 11.74 42.24
C SER A 11 27.53 10.77 41.05
N ILE A 12 27.92 9.52 41.26
CA ILE A 12 28.00 8.52 40.16
C ILE A 12 26.63 7.93 39.87
N SER A 13 25.74 7.81 40.83
CA SER A 13 24.42 7.19 40.64
C SER A 13 23.46 8.01 39.79
N HIS A 14 23.53 9.33 39.84
CA HIS A 14 22.66 10.19 39.04
C HIS A 14 23.05 10.24 37.57
N ARG A 15 24.34 10.20 37.27
CA ARG A 15 24.82 10.13 35.86
C ARG A 15 24.53 8.77 35.23
N LEU A 16 24.65 7.69 36.00
CA LEU A 16 24.31 6.35 35.50
C LEU A 16 22.80 6.15 35.28
N ARG A 17 21.96 6.72 36.15
CA ARG A 17 20.49 6.72 35.98
C ARG A 17 20.05 7.57 34.79
N GLY A 18 20.71 8.71 34.55
CA GLY A 18 20.46 9.56 33.37
C GLY A 18 20.82 8.83 32.05
N LEU A 19 21.93 8.09 32.01
CA LEU A 19 22.34 7.33 30.82
C LEU A 19 21.40 6.14 30.55
N LEU A 20 20.91 5.45 31.60
CA LEU A 20 19.95 4.35 31.46
C LEU A 20 18.57 4.83 31.00
N LEU A 21 18.12 5.99 31.43
CA LEU A 21 16.87 6.59 30.94
C LEU A 21 16.97 7.07 29.49
N LEU A 22 18.12 7.61 29.09
CA LEU A 22 18.36 8.02 27.70
C LEU A 22 18.47 6.82 26.76
N ALA A 23 19.04 5.72 27.22
CA ALA A 23 19.13 4.47 26.44
C ALA A 23 17.77 3.77 26.27
N MET A 24 16.81 3.95 27.17
CA MET A 24 15.45 3.42 27.02
C MET A 24 14.58 4.19 26.04
N LEU A 25 14.86 5.46 25.78
CA LEU A 25 14.10 6.27 24.80
C LEU A 25 14.49 5.99 23.35
N THR A 26 15.60 5.34 23.07
CA THR A 26 16.06 5.08 21.69
C THR A 26 15.56 3.75 21.10
N PHE A 27 14.85 2.95 21.89
CA PHE A 27 14.30 1.64 21.43
C PHE A 27 12.82 1.73 21.05
N MET A 28 12.40 2.89 20.52
CA MET A 28 11.16 2.97 19.78
C MET A 28 11.44 2.46 18.37
N SER A 29 11.61 1.13 18.27
CA SER A 29 11.64 0.44 16.98
C SER A 29 10.37 0.83 16.23
N ALA A 30 10.53 1.51 15.11
CA ALA A 30 9.48 1.59 14.11
C ALA A 30 9.18 0.13 13.69
N THR A 31 8.19 -0.48 14.35
CA THR A 31 7.52 -1.64 13.81
C THR A 31 6.90 -1.15 12.51
N GLY A 32 7.59 -1.35 11.40
CA GLY A 32 6.98 -1.28 10.08
C GLY A 32 5.79 -2.23 10.15
N ALA A 33 4.59 -1.68 10.28
CA ALA A 33 3.38 -2.47 10.14
C ALA A 33 3.50 -3.10 8.76
N ALA A 34 3.64 -4.42 8.70
CA ALA A 34 3.39 -5.16 7.49
C ALA A 34 2.00 -4.73 7.05
N GLU A 35 1.90 -4.12 5.89
CA GLU A 35 0.65 -3.57 5.38
C GLU A 35 -0.30 -4.76 5.19
N SER A 36 -1.23 -4.91 6.15
CA SER A 36 -2.17 -6.03 6.17
C SER A 36 -3.19 -5.81 5.06
N VAL A 37 -3.49 -6.86 4.31
CA VAL A 37 -4.58 -6.84 3.32
C VAL A 37 -5.88 -6.51 4.06
N ARG A 38 -6.57 -5.46 3.60
CA ARG A 38 -7.78 -4.94 4.22
C ARG A 38 -9.04 -5.57 3.61
N PRO A 39 -10.10 -5.83 4.37
CA PRO A 39 -11.37 -6.29 3.81
C PRO A 39 -12.01 -5.18 2.97
N PHE A 40 -12.34 -5.49 1.70
CA PHE A 40 -13.06 -4.60 0.80
C PHE A 40 -14.55 -4.95 0.84
N THR A 41 -15.32 -4.07 1.45
CA THR A 41 -16.78 -4.18 1.64
C THR A 41 -17.50 -3.03 0.94
N LEU A 42 -18.82 -3.01 0.98
CA LEU A 42 -19.61 -1.87 0.50
C LEU A 42 -19.16 -0.57 1.19
N GLY A 43 -18.94 0.48 0.42
CA GLY A 43 -18.39 1.76 0.89
C GLY A 43 -16.86 1.83 0.97
N SER A 44 -16.13 0.71 0.78
CA SER A 44 -14.65 0.73 0.79
C SER A 44 -14.08 1.53 -0.38
N LEU A 45 -14.75 1.52 -1.54
CA LEU A 45 -14.31 2.37 -2.66
C LEU A 45 -14.31 3.85 -2.27
N ALA A 46 -15.35 4.32 -1.58
CA ALA A 46 -15.41 5.70 -1.10
C ALA A 46 -14.23 6.02 -0.15
N GLN A 47 -13.88 5.10 0.75
CA GLN A 47 -12.71 5.27 1.65
C GLN A 47 -11.39 5.39 0.86
N VAL A 48 -11.21 4.57 -0.19
CA VAL A 48 -10.03 4.63 -1.06
C VAL A 48 -9.95 5.97 -1.77
N LEU A 49 -11.08 6.46 -2.29
CA LEU A 49 -11.17 7.76 -2.97
C LEU A 49 -10.90 8.93 -2.01
N ASP A 50 -11.55 8.95 -0.85
CA ASP A 50 -11.41 10.02 0.14
C ASP A 50 -9.98 10.15 0.66
N ALA A 51 -9.29 9.03 0.88
CA ALA A 51 -7.89 9.02 1.29
C ALA A 51 -6.95 9.62 0.23
N ARG A 52 -7.42 9.73 -1.01
CA ARG A 52 -6.67 10.22 -2.19
C ARG A 52 -7.25 11.49 -2.79
N ALA A 53 -8.06 12.23 -2.03
CA ALA A 53 -8.66 13.47 -2.50
C ALA A 53 -7.59 14.42 -3.09
N GLY A 54 -7.79 14.85 -4.34
CA GLY A 54 -6.87 15.74 -5.06
C GLY A 54 -5.58 15.08 -5.56
N LYS A 55 -5.46 13.74 -5.50
CA LYS A 55 -4.26 13.01 -5.96
C LYS A 55 -4.63 11.99 -7.04
N PRO A 56 -3.83 11.89 -8.11
CA PRO A 56 -4.00 10.84 -9.10
C PRO A 56 -3.51 9.49 -8.53
N PHE A 57 -4.19 8.40 -8.89
CA PHE A 57 -3.80 7.05 -8.46
C PHE A 57 -4.32 5.99 -9.44
N ILE A 58 -3.78 4.78 -9.32
CA ILE A 58 -4.18 3.62 -10.11
C ILE A 58 -4.82 2.59 -9.16
N LEU A 59 -6.01 2.12 -9.50
CA LEU A 59 -6.73 1.07 -8.79
C LEU A 59 -6.78 -0.18 -9.66
N VAL A 60 -6.28 -1.30 -9.17
CA VAL A 60 -6.14 -2.55 -9.92
C VAL A 60 -6.91 -3.67 -9.24
N PHE A 61 -7.87 -4.25 -9.96
CA PHE A 61 -8.52 -5.49 -9.57
C PHE A 61 -7.80 -6.67 -10.21
N TRP A 62 -7.49 -7.67 -9.39
CA TRP A 62 -6.75 -8.86 -9.78
C TRP A 62 -7.24 -10.11 -9.03
N SER A 63 -6.75 -11.30 -9.39
CA SER A 63 -7.09 -12.56 -8.72
C SER A 63 -5.93 -13.54 -8.83
N LEU A 64 -5.87 -14.52 -7.92
CA LEU A 64 -4.91 -15.63 -7.95
C LEU A 64 -5.01 -16.46 -9.21
N ASP A 65 -6.23 -16.66 -9.74
CA ASP A 65 -6.54 -17.47 -10.92
C ASP A 65 -6.44 -16.67 -12.23
N CYS A 66 -6.04 -15.42 -12.16
CA CYS A 66 -5.96 -14.54 -13.33
C CYS A 66 -4.68 -14.78 -14.13
N GLN A 67 -4.81 -15.29 -15.33
CA GLN A 67 -3.68 -15.62 -16.22
C GLN A 67 -2.79 -14.41 -16.58
N TYR A 68 -3.37 -13.23 -16.75
CA TYR A 68 -2.67 -12.02 -17.20
C TYR A 68 -2.24 -11.09 -16.06
N CYS A 69 -2.79 -11.25 -14.86
CA CYS A 69 -2.47 -10.40 -13.72
C CYS A 69 -0.98 -10.41 -13.32
N PRO A 70 -0.25 -11.55 -13.38
CA PRO A 70 1.19 -11.54 -13.10
C PRO A 70 1.98 -10.58 -13.99
N THR A 71 1.66 -10.52 -15.28
CA THR A 71 2.33 -9.63 -16.25
C THR A 71 2.02 -8.17 -15.95
N GLU A 72 0.76 -7.85 -15.71
CA GLU A 72 0.31 -6.49 -15.38
C GLU A 72 0.95 -5.98 -14.08
N LEU A 73 0.89 -6.80 -13.01
CA LEU A 73 1.40 -6.40 -11.69
C LEU A 73 2.93 -6.23 -11.69
N LYS A 74 3.69 -7.07 -12.41
CA LYS A 74 5.14 -6.90 -12.56
C LYS A 74 5.48 -5.60 -13.29
N MET A 75 4.75 -5.27 -14.36
CA MET A 75 4.93 -4.01 -15.08
C MET A 75 4.62 -2.80 -14.18
N LEU A 76 3.54 -2.85 -13.41
CA LEU A 76 3.21 -1.80 -12.44
C LEU A 76 4.28 -1.65 -11.35
N SER A 77 4.85 -2.75 -10.88
CA SER A 77 5.98 -2.74 -9.94
C SER A 77 7.21 -2.02 -10.54
N GLU A 78 7.51 -2.26 -11.81
CA GLU A 78 8.60 -1.55 -12.51
C GLU A 78 8.33 -0.05 -12.65
N LEU A 79 7.09 0.31 -12.99
CA LEU A 79 6.66 1.70 -13.06
C LEU A 79 6.76 2.39 -11.69
N LYS A 80 6.32 1.74 -10.62
CA LYS A 80 6.43 2.29 -9.26
C LYS A 80 7.87 2.49 -8.82
N ARG A 81 8.80 1.61 -9.20
CA ARG A 81 10.23 1.80 -8.93
C ARG A 81 10.81 3.01 -9.67
N SER A 82 10.38 3.25 -10.91
CA SER A 82 10.82 4.42 -11.69
C SER A 82 10.06 5.70 -11.32
N HIS A 83 8.88 5.58 -10.72
CA HIS A 83 8.03 6.68 -10.26
C HIS A 83 7.59 6.44 -8.82
N PRO A 84 8.44 6.66 -7.80
CA PRO A 84 8.12 6.36 -6.40
C PRO A 84 6.86 7.08 -5.87
N ALA A 85 6.54 8.24 -6.44
CA ALA A 85 5.33 9.00 -6.13
C ALA A 85 4.05 8.39 -6.72
N LEU A 86 4.14 7.40 -7.61
CA LEU A 86 2.98 6.72 -8.16
C LEU A 86 2.23 5.97 -7.05
N ASP A 87 0.98 6.33 -6.85
CA ASP A 87 0.10 5.64 -5.90
C ASP A 87 -0.68 4.54 -6.62
N ILE A 88 -0.61 3.32 -6.07
CA ILE A 88 -1.28 2.14 -6.59
C ILE A 88 -2.01 1.45 -5.45
N VAL A 89 -3.26 1.07 -5.71
CA VAL A 89 -4.08 0.24 -4.81
C VAL A 89 -4.39 -1.07 -5.51
N LEU A 90 -4.14 -2.18 -4.83
CA LEU A 90 -4.52 -3.51 -5.30
C LEU A 90 -5.78 -3.99 -4.58
N ILE A 91 -6.74 -4.51 -5.32
CA ILE A 91 -7.92 -5.16 -4.76
C ILE A 91 -8.03 -6.55 -5.37
N ALA A 92 -7.86 -7.58 -4.54
CA ALA A 92 -8.09 -8.95 -4.96
C ALA A 92 -9.60 -9.25 -4.96
N THR A 93 -10.05 -9.93 -6.02
CA THR A 93 -11.44 -10.39 -6.15
C THR A 93 -11.66 -11.79 -5.56
N ASP A 94 -10.62 -12.35 -4.95
CA ASP A 94 -10.62 -13.62 -4.24
C ASP A 94 -11.30 -13.49 -2.87
N SER A 95 -11.36 -14.58 -2.12
CA SER A 95 -11.93 -14.63 -0.78
C SER A 95 -10.96 -14.13 0.30
N VAL A 96 -11.46 -13.63 1.42
CA VAL A 96 -10.67 -13.29 2.62
C VAL A 96 -9.82 -14.48 3.10
N SER A 97 -10.30 -15.72 2.93
CA SER A 97 -9.56 -16.94 3.28
C SER A 97 -8.25 -17.10 2.49
N ASP A 98 -8.16 -16.48 1.31
CA ASP A 98 -7.00 -16.57 0.44
C ASP A 98 -5.90 -15.52 0.76
N THR A 99 -6.15 -14.67 1.77
CA THR A 99 -5.25 -13.58 2.17
C THR A 99 -3.77 -14.00 2.27
N PRO A 100 -3.38 -15.12 2.89
CA PRO A 100 -1.97 -15.52 2.95
C PRO A 100 -1.34 -15.75 1.57
N GLN A 101 -2.11 -16.34 0.64
CA GLN A 101 -1.66 -16.57 -0.74
C GLN A 101 -1.59 -15.26 -1.53
N LEU A 102 -2.55 -14.38 -1.32
CA LEU A 102 -2.59 -13.05 -1.95
C LEU A 102 -1.36 -12.23 -1.58
N ILE A 103 -1.00 -12.17 -0.29
CA ILE A 103 0.21 -11.49 0.19
C ILE A 103 1.46 -12.05 -0.51
N SER A 104 1.66 -13.36 -0.40
CA SER A 104 2.82 -14.03 -1.00
C SER A 104 2.91 -13.81 -2.50
N ARG A 105 1.77 -13.84 -3.19
CA ARG A 105 1.71 -13.65 -4.64
C ARG A 105 1.99 -12.21 -5.04
N ALA A 106 1.39 -11.22 -4.38
CA ALA A 106 1.66 -9.81 -4.61
C ALA A 106 3.14 -9.48 -4.36
N GLU A 107 3.73 -10.02 -3.28
CA GLU A 107 5.15 -9.89 -2.97
C GLU A 107 6.03 -10.46 -4.10
N SER A 108 5.69 -11.64 -4.63
CA SER A 108 6.43 -12.26 -5.74
C SER A 108 6.40 -11.43 -7.03
N TYR A 109 5.45 -10.51 -7.16
CA TYR A 109 5.36 -9.54 -8.26
C TYR A 109 6.01 -8.19 -7.93
N GLY A 110 6.57 -8.03 -6.71
CA GLY A 110 7.18 -6.78 -6.25
C GLY A 110 6.16 -5.71 -5.83
N MET A 111 4.96 -6.13 -5.43
CA MET A 111 3.83 -5.26 -5.03
C MET A 111 3.57 -5.27 -3.52
N ASN A 112 4.57 -5.61 -2.71
CA ASN A 112 4.47 -5.64 -1.24
C ASN A 112 4.36 -4.25 -0.58
N ASN A 113 4.70 -3.18 -1.30
CA ASN A 113 4.74 -1.81 -0.80
C ASN A 113 3.58 -0.95 -1.34
N VAL A 114 2.43 -1.55 -1.60
CA VAL A 114 1.22 -0.87 -2.04
C VAL A 114 0.05 -1.25 -1.15
N GLU A 115 -0.93 -0.37 -1.02
CA GLU A 115 -2.15 -0.65 -0.26
C GLU A 115 -2.91 -1.81 -0.91
N GLN A 116 -3.28 -2.81 -0.10
CA GLN A 116 -3.92 -4.04 -0.58
C GLN A 116 -5.25 -4.29 0.12
N TRP A 117 -6.21 -4.74 -0.67
CA TRP A 117 -7.54 -5.11 -0.22
C TRP A 117 -7.95 -6.46 -0.82
N VAL A 118 -8.91 -7.13 -0.17
CA VAL A 118 -9.53 -8.35 -0.69
C VAL A 118 -11.05 -8.25 -0.53
N PHE A 119 -11.80 -8.73 -1.50
CA PHE A 119 -13.27 -8.77 -1.41
C PHE A 119 -13.73 -9.52 -0.16
N ALA A 120 -14.64 -8.91 0.59
CA ALA A 120 -15.11 -9.40 1.89
C ALA A 120 -16.65 -9.32 2.02
N GLU A 121 -17.35 -9.49 0.91
CA GLU A 121 -18.82 -9.57 0.85
C GLU A 121 -19.23 -10.96 0.39
N ASP A 122 -20.32 -11.48 0.98
CA ASP A 122 -20.89 -12.77 0.59
C ASP A 122 -21.41 -12.77 -0.86
N MET A 123 -21.80 -11.61 -1.36
CA MET A 123 -22.25 -11.39 -2.74
C MET A 123 -21.29 -10.42 -3.46
N PRO A 124 -20.20 -10.90 -4.06
CA PRO A 124 -19.20 -10.06 -4.73
C PRO A 124 -19.76 -9.25 -5.91
N GLU A 125 -20.92 -9.65 -6.46
CA GLU A 125 -21.63 -8.89 -7.48
C GLU A 125 -22.03 -7.49 -7.01
N ARG A 126 -22.37 -7.35 -5.71
CA ARG A 126 -22.72 -6.05 -5.13
C ARG A 126 -21.54 -5.10 -5.13
N LEU A 127 -20.34 -5.60 -4.82
CA LEU A 127 -19.10 -4.81 -4.89
C LEU A 127 -18.82 -4.39 -6.33
N ARG A 128 -18.90 -5.34 -7.29
CA ARG A 128 -18.71 -5.03 -8.70
C ARG A 128 -19.67 -3.96 -9.20
N PHE A 129 -20.94 -4.07 -8.82
CA PHE A 129 -21.97 -3.09 -9.20
C PHE A 129 -21.71 -1.70 -8.59
N GLU A 130 -21.23 -1.63 -7.34
CA GLU A 130 -20.83 -0.36 -6.71
C GLU A 130 -19.63 0.27 -7.41
N ILE A 131 -18.63 -0.54 -7.78
CA ILE A 131 -17.42 -0.08 -8.45
C ILE A 131 -17.76 0.42 -9.87
N ASP A 132 -18.40 -0.41 -10.67
CA ASP A 132 -18.79 -0.09 -12.05
C ASP A 132 -19.90 -1.03 -12.51
N ARG A 133 -21.09 -0.48 -12.77
CA ARG A 133 -22.27 -1.25 -13.22
C ARG A 133 -22.05 -2.03 -14.52
N ARG A 134 -21.01 -1.69 -15.30
CA ARG A 134 -20.64 -2.33 -16.57
C ARG A 134 -19.50 -3.33 -16.43
N TRP A 135 -19.00 -3.54 -15.20
CA TRP A 135 -17.95 -4.52 -14.95
C TRP A 135 -18.54 -5.84 -14.45
N TYR A 136 -18.30 -6.90 -15.20
CA TYR A 136 -18.82 -8.25 -14.91
C TYR A 136 -17.82 -9.13 -14.15
N GLY A 137 -16.66 -8.60 -13.77
CA GLY A 137 -15.66 -9.29 -12.96
C GLY A 137 -14.41 -9.71 -13.72
N GLU A 138 -14.24 -9.27 -14.97
CA GLU A 138 -13.03 -9.55 -15.75
C GLU A 138 -11.81 -8.91 -15.10
N VAL A 139 -10.73 -9.69 -14.95
CA VAL A 139 -9.44 -9.25 -14.40
C VAL A 139 -8.29 -9.60 -15.35
N PRO A 140 -7.17 -8.83 -15.37
CA PRO A 140 -6.99 -7.59 -14.62
C PRO A 140 -7.94 -6.49 -15.09
N ARG A 141 -8.45 -5.72 -14.16
CA ARG A 141 -9.24 -4.52 -14.43
C ARG A 141 -8.59 -3.33 -13.74
N THR A 142 -8.19 -2.32 -14.50
CA THR A 142 -7.46 -1.16 -13.99
C THR A 142 -8.25 0.11 -14.21
N TYR A 143 -8.39 0.90 -13.16
CA TYR A 143 -8.96 2.24 -13.18
C TYR A 143 -7.86 3.26 -12.91
N PHE A 144 -7.81 4.28 -13.75
CA PHE A 144 -6.89 5.39 -13.69
C PHE A 144 -7.66 6.63 -13.24
N TYR A 145 -7.41 7.08 -12.02
CA TYR A 145 -8.05 8.26 -11.45
C TYR A 145 -7.13 9.47 -11.54
N ASP A 146 -7.61 10.56 -12.15
CA ASP A 146 -6.90 11.84 -12.14
C ASP A 146 -7.08 12.58 -10.80
N GLN A 147 -6.52 13.79 -10.68
CA GLN A 147 -6.62 14.61 -9.46
C GLN A 147 -8.07 15.02 -9.12
N LYS A 148 -8.99 14.99 -10.08
CA LYS A 148 -10.42 15.29 -9.89
C LYS A 148 -11.24 14.01 -9.71
N HIS A 149 -10.58 12.87 -9.62
CA HIS A 149 -11.18 11.53 -9.61
C HIS A 149 -12.05 11.22 -10.83
N GLN A 150 -11.80 11.92 -11.94
CA GLN A 150 -12.29 11.46 -13.24
C GLN A 150 -11.53 10.19 -13.59
N ARG A 151 -12.26 9.14 -14.03
CA ARG A 151 -11.62 7.84 -14.24
C ARG A 151 -11.74 7.37 -15.68
N GLU A 152 -10.69 6.77 -16.17
CA GLU A 152 -10.71 5.89 -17.33
C GLU A 152 -10.40 4.46 -16.90
N SER A 153 -10.91 3.45 -17.60
CA SER A 153 -10.74 2.05 -17.23
C SER A 153 -10.24 1.22 -18.39
N LYS A 154 -9.44 0.19 -18.05
CA LYS A 154 -8.94 -0.82 -18.99
C LYS A 154 -9.18 -2.21 -18.44
N THR A 155 -9.48 -3.16 -19.31
CA THR A 155 -9.58 -4.60 -19.01
C THR A 155 -8.50 -5.34 -19.76
N GLY A 156 -7.87 -6.33 -19.13
CA GLY A 156 -6.76 -7.08 -19.69
C GLY A 156 -5.43 -6.33 -19.60
N LEU A 157 -4.40 -6.85 -20.28
CA LEU A 157 -3.07 -6.25 -20.29
C LEU A 157 -3.08 -4.85 -20.89
N ILE A 158 -2.41 -3.94 -20.20
CA ILE A 158 -2.29 -2.56 -20.62
C ILE A 158 -0.91 -2.33 -21.24
N ASN A 159 -0.90 -1.61 -22.35
CA ASN A 159 0.33 -1.20 -23.02
C ASN A 159 1.12 -0.23 -22.12
N LYS A 160 2.42 -0.46 -21.95
CA LYS A 160 3.32 0.39 -21.16
C LYS A 160 3.26 1.86 -21.58
N LYS A 161 3.17 2.12 -22.87
CA LYS A 161 3.03 3.49 -23.39
C LYS A 161 1.79 4.19 -22.85
N PHE A 162 0.66 3.47 -22.67
CA PHE A 162 -0.54 4.05 -22.09
C PHE A 162 -0.29 4.52 -20.64
N PHE A 163 0.42 3.74 -19.83
CA PHE A 163 0.80 4.13 -18.47
C PHE A 163 1.71 5.37 -18.48
N GLU A 164 2.72 5.38 -19.35
CA GLU A 164 3.65 6.52 -19.47
C GLU A 164 2.92 7.80 -19.89
N ASP A 165 2.02 7.70 -20.86
CA ASP A 165 1.20 8.83 -21.31
C ASP A 165 0.27 9.32 -20.18
N TRP A 166 -0.31 8.40 -19.40
CA TRP A 166 -1.15 8.76 -18.25
C TRP A 166 -0.33 9.43 -17.14
N LEU A 167 0.85 8.90 -16.80
CA LEU A 167 1.76 9.49 -15.82
C LEU A 167 2.17 10.90 -16.22
N ALA A 168 2.49 11.12 -17.49
CA ALA A 168 2.85 12.45 -18.03
C ALA A 168 1.70 13.45 -17.90
N ARG A 169 0.47 13.02 -18.23
CA ARG A 169 -0.72 13.91 -18.13
C ARG A 169 -1.06 14.28 -16.68
N ASN A 170 -0.74 13.43 -15.71
CA ASN A 170 -1.09 13.63 -14.31
C ASN A 170 0.08 14.12 -13.45
N ALA A 171 1.16 14.59 -14.08
CA ALA A 171 2.34 15.14 -13.41
C ALA A 171 2.92 14.24 -12.29
N VAL A 172 2.82 12.91 -12.46
CA VAL A 172 3.46 11.94 -11.56
C VAL A 172 4.94 11.92 -11.89
N SER A 173 5.70 12.78 -11.21
CA SER A 173 7.11 13.00 -11.51
C SER A 173 7.96 11.76 -11.25
N SER A 174 8.85 11.42 -12.18
CA SER A 174 10.04 10.62 -11.86
C SER A 174 10.95 11.44 -10.94
N PRO A 175 11.66 10.84 -9.97
CA PRO A 175 12.76 11.52 -9.32
C PRO A 175 13.75 11.92 -10.41
N GLY A 176 14.10 13.21 -10.46
CA GLY A 176 14.96 13.78 -11.48
C GLY A 176 16.23 12.93 -11.68
N ARG A 177 16.60 12.73 -12.94
CA ARG A 177 17.91 12.17 -13.31
C ARG A 177 19.02 13.09 -12.88
#